data_71f6e5f854701bc4026eca15c8ace935
#
_entry.id   71f6e5f854701bc4026eca15c8ace935
#
_cell.length_a   1.000
_cell.length_b   1.000
_cell.length_c   1.000
_cell.angle_alpha   90.00
_cell.angle_beta   90.00
_cell.angle_gamma   90.00
#
_symmetry.space_group_name_H-M   'P 1'
#
loop_
_entity.id
_entity.type
_entity.pdbx_description
1 polymer ?
#
loop_
_entity_poly.entity_id
_entity_poly.type
_entity_poly.pdbx_seq_one_letter_code
_entity_poly.pdbx_strand_id
1 'polypeptide(L)'
;TKSNELAQLHIMGQLHELMFHLGTIAPNQKKKNISSTHQLYLECKQLIDSHYPQSITIQYLAKELSVHRSYLSSVFKEFNPLSPKEYLHYVRMHRAKQLLENTQESIKVIAYSVGFSDPLHFSKAYKQYFNQTPSQTRKEYSQHQLVRKETL
;
A
#
# COMPACT_ATOMS: atom_id res chain seq x y z
N THR A 1 -23.67 -7.72 -0.10
CA THR A 1 -22.84 -8.67 -0.52
C THR A 1 -21.53 -8.13 -1.04
N LYS A 2 -21.19 -7.93 -2.29
CA LYS A 2 -19.88 -7.36 -2.72
C LYS A 2 -19.57 -5.97 -2.12
N SER A 3 -20.58 -5.15 -1.87
CA SER A 3 -20.44 -3.82 -1.26
C SER A 3 -19.99 -3.89 0.20
N ASN A 4 -20.36 -4.94 0.91
CA ASN A 4 -20.02 -5.13 2.33
C ASN A 4 -18.58 -5.65 2.52
N GLU A 5 -18.09 -6.46 1.58
CA GLU A 5 -16.70 -6.95 1.57
C GLU A 5 -15.70 -5.82 1.26
N LEU A 6 -16.05 -4.92 0.34
CA LEU A 6 -15.25 -3.74 0.03
C LEU A 6 -15.20 -2.75 1.21
N ALA A 7 -16.30 -2.59 1.93
CA ALA A 7 -16.35 -1.77 3.14
C ALA A 7 -15.51 -2.38 4.27
N GLN A 8 -15.53 -3.69 4.45
CA GLN A 8 -14.71 -4.39 5.44
C GLN A 8 -13.21 -4.30 5.12
N LEU A 9 -12.82 -4.43 3.85
CA LEU A 9 -11.43 -4.25 3.42
C LEU A 9 -10.95 -2.82 3.63
N HIS A 10 -11.82 -1.83 3.43
CA HIS A 10 -11.50 -0.42 3.67
C HIS A 10 -11.31 -0.12 5.16
N ILE A 11 -12.18 -0.64 6.01
CA ILE A 11 -12.09 -0.52 7.48
C ILE A 11 -10.83 -1.22 8.01
N MET A 12 -10.50 -2.40 7.51
CA MET A 12 -9.27 -3.11 7.88
C MET A 12 -8.01 -2.35 7.45
N GLY A 13 -8.02 -1.69 6.29
CA GLY A 13 -6.93 -0.83 5.84
C GLY A 13 -6.72 0.37 6.76
N GLN A 14 -7.78 1.05 7.16
CA GLN A 14 -7.73 2.18 8.09
C GLN A 14 -7.31 1.76 9.51
N LEU A 15 -7.78 0.61 9.97
CA LEU A 15 -7.39 0.05 11.28
C LEU A 15 -5.90 -0.30 11.31
N HIS A 16 -5.37 -0.80 10.19
CA HIS A 16 -3.95 -1.13 10.06
C HIS A 16 -3.06 0.12 10.06
N GLU A 17 -3.51 1.18 9.42
CA GLU A 17 -2.83 2.49 9.43
C GLU A 17 -2.82 3.11 10.84
N LEU A 18 -3.95 3.02 11.56
CA LEU A 18 -4.06 3.49 12.94
C LEU A 18 -3.14 2.70 13.89
N MET A 19 -3.08 1.38 13.74
CA MET A 19 -2.18 0.52 14.52
C MET A 19 -0.69 0.77 14.22
N PHE A 20 -0.36 1.13 13.00
CA PHE A 20 1.01 1.52 12.62
C PHE A 20 1.44 2.80 13.34
N HIS A 21 0.58 3.82 13.39
CA HIS A 21 0.86 5.07 14.10
C HIS A 21 0.89 4.90 15.63
N LEU A 22 0.11 4.00 16.20
CA LEU A 22 0.12 3.71 17.63
C LEU A 22 1.33 2.85 18.04
N GLY A 23 1.82 1.97 17.16
CA GLY A 23 3.00 1.12 17.41
C GLY A 23 4.32 1.90 17.51
N THR A 24 4.39 3.12 16.96
CA THR A 24 5.58 3.97 17.04
C THR A 24 5.70 4.76 18.36
N ILE A 25 4.69 4.72 19.24
CA ILE A 25 4.62 5.53 20.48
C ILE A 25 4.90 4.69 21.75
N ALA A 26 4.98 3.37 21.65
CA ALA A 26 5.18 2.52 22.83
C ALA A 26 6.67 2.23 23.11
N PRO A 27 7.26 2.72 24.22
CA PRO A 27 8.59 2.30 24.65
C PRO A 27 8.49 0.90 25.27
N ASN A 28 9.29 -0.01 24.70
CA ASN A 28 9.80 -1.20 25.40
C ASN A 28 8.77 -2.19 25.94
N GLN A 29 8.14 -2.97 25.06
CA GLN A 29 7.52 -4.22 25.48
C GLN A 29 8.43 -5.41 25.16
N LYS A 30 8.66 -6.23 26.20
CA LYS A 30 9.33 -7.54 26.27
C LYS A 30 9.36 -8.25 24.92
N LYS A 31 10.56 -8.70 24.49
CA LYS A 31 10.75 -9.66 23.40
C LYS A 31 9.77 -10.83 23.56
N LYS A 32 8.58 -10.72 22.99
CA LYS A 32 7.76 -11.87 22.64
C LYS A 32 8.63 -12.67 21.69
N ASN A 33 8.78 -13.98 21.91
CA ASN A 33 9.43 -14.89 20.98
C ASN A 33 8.65 -14.89 19.67
N ILE A 34 8.98 -13.95 18.80
CA ILE A 34 8.43 -13.86 17.44
C ILE A 34 9.04 -15.04 16.70
N SER A 35 8.23 -15.90 16.09
CA SER A 35 8.75 -16.99 15.28
C SER A 35 9.63 -16.43 14.16
N SER A 36 10.64 -17.18 13.73
CA SER A 36 11.53 -16.76 12.65
C SER A 36 10.77 -16.45 11.35
N THR A 37 9.67 -17.14 11.10
CA THR A 37 8.78 -16.90 9.96
C THR A 37 8.03 -15.56 10.08
N HIS A 38 7.54 -15.22 11.26
CA HIS A 38 6.89 -13.93 11.49
C HIS A 38 7.88 -12.77 11.36
N GLN A 39 9.12 -12.95 11.85
CA GLN A 39 10.17 -11.95 11.67
C GLN A 39 10.48 -11.74 10.17
N LEU A 40 10.63 -12.81 9.41
CA LEU A 40 10.85 -12.75 7.96
C LEU A 40 9.69 -12.03 7.23
N TYR A 41 8.45 -12.28 7.63
CA TYR A 41 7.29 -11.56 7.10
C TYR A 41 7.40 -10.04 7.37
N LEU A 42 7.71 -9.65 8.62
CA LEU A 42 7.84 -8.23 8.99
C LEU A 42 8.96 -7.53 8.21
N GLU A 43 10.10 -8.18 8.06
CA GLU A 43 11.24 -7.66 7.29
C GLU A 43 10.88 -7.49 5.80
N CYS A 44 10.21 -8.48 5.20
CA CYS A 44 9.73 -8.38 3.83
C CYS A 44 8.74 -7.23 3.66
N LYS A 45 7.79 -7.11 4.57
CA LYS A 45 6.79 -6.03 4.57
C LYS A 45 7.47 -4.66 4.67
N GLN A 46 8.39 -4.50 5.62
CA GLN A 46 9.16 -3.25 5.79
C GLN A 46 9.99 -2.91 4.55
N LEU A 47 10.57 -3.91 3.90
CA LEU A 47 11.35 -3.72 2.67
C LEU A 47 10.45 -3.23 1.52
N ILE A 48 9.24 -3.77 1.38
CA ILE A 48 8.25 -3.29 0.42
C ILE A 48 7.82 -1.85 0.75
N ASP A 49 7.46 -1.57 2.00
CA ASP A 49 6.97 -0.26 2.44
C ASP A 49 8.01 0.86 2.25
N SER A 50 9.31 0.53 2.35
CA SER A 50 10.40 1.50 2.18
C SER A 50 10.89 1.63 0.73
N HIS A 51 10.75 0.59 -0.10
CA HIS A 51 11.30 0.55 -1.46
C HIS A 51 10.23 0.48 -2.57
N TYR A 52 8.94 0.64 -2.26
CA TYR A 52 7.85 0.55 -3.24
C TYR A 52 8.01 1.46 -4.47
N PRO A 53 8.67 2.65 -4.40
CA PRO A 53 8.88 3.50 -5.58
C PRO A 53 9.88 2.91 -6.58
N GLN A 54 10.71 1.98 -6.13
CA GLN A 54 11.74 1.35 -6.96
C GLN A 54 11.20 0.16 -7.74
N SER A 55 11.93 -0.28 -8.76
CA SER A 55 11.60 -1.48 -9.54
C SER A 55 11.93 -2.76 -8.77
N ILE A 56 11.28 -2.96 -7.60
CA ILE A 56 11.46 -4.16 -6.79
C ILE A 56 10.64 -5.33 -7.34
N THR A 57 11.22 -6.52 -7.24
CA THR A 57 10.59 -7.79 -7.63
C THR A 57 10.64 -8.77 -6.46
N ILE A 58 9.85 -9.84 -6.53
CA ILE A 58 9.92 -10.90 -5.52
C ILE A 58 11.30 -11.56 -5.47
N GLN A 59 12.02 -11.63 -6.59
CA GLN A 59 13.41 -12.10 -6.63
C GLN A 59 14.34 -11.16 -5.86
N TYR A 60 14.17 -9.85 -6.04
CA TYR A 60 14.93 -8.85 -5.30
C TYR A 60 14.69 -9.00 -3.79
N LEU A 61 13.43 -9.07 -3.37
CA LEU A 61 13.07 -9.23 -1.96
C LEU A 61 13.65 -10.52 -1.35
N ALA A 62 13.55 -11.63 -2.07
CA ALA A 62 14.10 -12.92 -1.62
C ALA A 62 15.62 -12.89 -1.51
N LYS A 63 16.32 -12.22 -2.44
CA LYS A 63 17.77 -12.03 -2.40
C LYS A 63 18.19 -11.19 -1.19
N GLU A 64 17.56 -10.04 -0.97
CA GLU A 64 17.85 -9.16 0.15
C GLU A 64 17.65 -9.87 1.52
N LEU A 65 16.62 -10.71 1.61
CA LEU A 65 16.30 -11.48 2.82
C LEU A 65 17.03 -12.84 2.90
N SER A 66 17.90 -13.14 1.92
CA SER A 66 18.68 -14.38 1.87
C SER A 66 17.85 -15.67 1.96
N VAL A 67 16.68 -15.68 1.29
CA VAL A 67 15.76 -16.82 1.25
C VAL A 67 15.34 -17.19 -0.17
N HIS A 68 14.77 -18.38 -0.33
CA HIS A 68 14.16 -18.78 -1.60
C HIS A 68 12.84 -18.01 -1.85
N ARG A 69 12.61 -17.62 -3.12
CA ARG A 69 11.39 -16.92 -3.54
C ARG A 69 10.10 -17.62 -3.14
N SER A 70 10.05 -18.95 -3.33
CA SER A 70 8.86 -19.76 -2.99
C SER A 70 8.61 -19.77 -1.49
N TYR A 71 9.67 -19.89 -0.69
CA TYR A 71 9.58 -19.85 0.77
C TYR A 71 9.10 -18.48 1.26
N LEU A 72 9.68 -17.39 0.74
CA LEU A 72 9.23 -16.04 1.07
C LEU A 72 7.74 -15.83 0.75
N SER A 73 7.29 -16.30 -0.42
CA SER A 73 5.88 -16.20 -0.82
C SER A 73 4.95 -16.98 0.11
N SER A 74 5.37 -18.17 0.56
CA SER A 74 4.58 -18.99 1.50
C SER A 74 4.51 -18.33 2.86
N VAL A 75 5.65 -17.88 3.41
CA VAL A 75 5.70 -17.19 4.70
C VAL A 75 4.88 -15.89 4.67
N PHE A 76 4.99 -15.11 3.60
CA PHE A 76 4.23 -13.86 3.52
C PHE A 76 2.72 -14.11 3.54
N LYS A 77 2.24 -15.13 2.81
CA LYS A 77 0.82 -15.50 2.76
C LYS A 77 0.29 -16.12 4.07
N GLU A 78 1.16 -16.64 4.91
CA GLU A 78 0.78 -17.14 6.25
C GLU A 78 0.27 -16.00 7.15
N PHE A 79 0.85 -14.80 7.02
CA PHE A 79 0.55 -13.65 7.86
C PHE A 79 -0.23 -12.53 7.13
N ASN A 80 -0.41 -12.63 5.81
CA ASN A 80 -1.08 -11.61 5.01
C ASN A 80 -1.97 -12.28 3.94
N PRO A 81 -3.21 -11.81 3.73
CA PRO A 81 -4.08 -12.37 2.70
C PRO A 81 -3.54 -12.13 1.27
N LEU A 82 -2.66 -11.13 1.10
CA LEU A 82 -2.03 -10.80 -0.17
C LEU A 82 -0.68 -11.49 -0.31
N SER A 83 -0.30 -11.86 -1.53
CA SER A 83 1.08 -12.20 -1.84
C SER A 83 1.99 -10.95 -1.77
N PRO A 84 3.33 -11.08 -1.69
CA PRO A 84 4.23 -9.93 -1.70
C PRO A 84 4.04 -9.02 -2.91
N LYS A 85 3.74 -9.57 -4.09
CA LYS A 85 3.47 -8.82 -5.32
C LYS A 85 2.17 -8.02 -5.22
N GLU A 86 1.11 -8.63 -4.71
CA GLU A 86 -0.19 -7.98 -4.51
C GLU A 86 -0.09 -6.91 -3.42
N TYR A 87 0.69 -7.18 -2.37
CA TYR A 87 0.95 -6.20 -1.32
C TYR A 87 1.74 -4.97 -1.85
N LEU A 88 2.76 -5.18 -2.68
CA LEU A 88 3.46 -4.08 -3.36
C LEU A 88 2.50 -3.24 -4.22
N HIS A 89 1.63 -3.91 -4.97
CA HIS A 89 0.61 -3.24 -5.79
C HIS A 89 -0.36 -2.44 -4.91
N TYR A 90 -0.84 -3.03 -3.82
CA TYR A 90 -1.66 -2.36 -2.81
C TYR A 90 -1.00 -1.07 -2.29
N VAL A 91 0.26 -1.15 -1.84
CA VAL A 91 1.01 0.00 -1.32
C VAL A 91 1.11 1.11 -2.36
N ARG A 92 1.48 0.78 -3.60
CA ARG A 92 1.58 1.75 -4.70
C ARG A 92 0.26 2.44 -5.01
N MET A 93 -0.84 1.70 -5.07
CA MET A 93 -2.17 2.24 -5.35
C MET A 93 -2.64 3.19 -4.24
N HIS A 94 -2.48 2.82 -2.98
CA HIS A 94 -2.87 3.65 -1.86
C HIS A 94 -2.00 4.91 -1.72
N ARG A 95 -0.69 4.81 -1.97
CA ARG A 95 0.20 5.98 -2.02
C ARG A 95 -0.16 6.92 -3.16
N ALA A 96 -0.46 6.38 -4.34
CA ALA A 96 -0.94 7.20 -5.46
C ALA A 96 -2.23 7.95 -5.11
N LYS A 97 -3.19 7.28 -4.48
CA LYS A 97 -4.43 7.91 -4.03
C LYS A 97 -4.17 9.07 -3.07
N GLN A 98 -3.33 8.87 -2.06
CA GLN A 98 -2.94 9.92 -1.12
C GLN A 98 -2.30 11.14 -1.83
N LEU A 99 -1.44 10.90 -2.82
CA LEU A 99 -0.81 11.98 -3.59
C LEU A 99 -1.83 12.71 -4.47
N LEU A 100 -2.77 12.00 -5.08
CA LEU A 100 -3.85 12.61 -5.87
C LEU A 100 -4.77 13.50 -5.03
N GLU A 101 -5.03 13.12 -3.79
CA GLU A 101 -5.87 13.83 -2.85
C GLU A 101 -5.17 15.05 -2.22
N ASN A 102 -3.88 14.92 -1.90
CA ASN A 102 -3.17 15.90 -1.06
C ASN A 102 -2.17 16.78 -1.82
N THR A 103 -1.96 16.56 -3.13
CA THR A 103 -1.02 17.35 -3.93
C THR A 103 -1.62 17.77 -5.27
N GLN A 104 -1.00 18.77 -5.91
CA GLN A 104 -1.32 19.19 -7.28
C GLN A 104 -0.37 18.61 -8.33
N GLU A 105 0.45 17.63 -7.94
CA GLU A 105 1.38 16.97 -8.84
C GLU A 105 0.66 16.34 -10.03
N SER A 106 1.29 16.35 -11.21
CA SER A 106 0.69 15.74 -12.40
C SER A 106 0.53 14.22 -12.22
N ILE A 107 -0.47 13.63 -12.86
CA ILE A 107 -0.68 12.17 -12.84
C ILE A 107 0.57 11.42 -13.31
N LYS A 108 1.31 12.00 -14.28
CA LYS A 108 2.57 11.46 -14.77
C LYS A 108 3.65 11.42 -13.69
N VAL A 109 3.80 12.49 -12.92
CA VAL A 109 4.74 12.58 -11.81
C VAL A 109 4.36 11.59 -10.72
N ILE A 110 3.08 11.53 -10.34
CA ILE A 110 2.59 10.56 -9.35
C ILE A 110 2.85 9.12 -9.80
N ALA A 111 2.59 8.78 -11.07
CA ALA A 111 2.87 7.44 -11.59
C ALA A 111 4.33 7.02 -11.36
N TYR A 112 5.28 7.90 -11.71
CA TYR A 112 6.70 7.63 -11.52
C TYR A 112 7.08 7.56 -10.03
N SER A 113 6.54 8.46 -9.20
CA SER A 113 6.85 8.50 -7.77
C SER A 113 6.37 7.28 -6.99
N VAL A 114 5.37 6.56 -7.50
CA VAL A 114 4.90 5.31 -6.90
C VAL A 114 5.44 4.05 -7.59
N GLY A 115 6.42 4.19 -8.49
CA GLY A 115 7.18 3.09 -9.06
C GLY A 115 6.61 2.50 -10.35
N PHE A 116 5.78 3.24 -11.09
CA PHE A 116 5.39 2.87 -12.46
C PHE A 116 6.32 3.54 -13.48
N SER A 117 6.81 2.77 -14.43
CA SER A 117 7.63 3.27 -15.54
C SER A 117 6.80 3.88 -16.68
N ASP A 118 5.51 3.57 -16.74
CA ASP A 118 4.58 4.06 -17.75
C ASP A 118 3.30 4.62 -17.11
N PRO A 119 3.03 5.93 -17.28
CA PRO A 119 1.83 6.58 -16.74
C PRO A 119 0.51 6.04 -17.30
N LEU A 120 0.51 5.50 -18.54
CA LEU A 120 -0.68 4.90 -19.11
C LEU A 120 -1.00 3.56 -18.43
N HIS A 121 0.03 2.74 -18.19
CA HIS A 121 -0.11 1.52 -17.43
C HIS A 121 -0.58 1.80 -15.99
N PHE A 122 0.00 2.80 -15.34
CA PHE A 122 -0.47 3.28 -14.03
C PHE A 122 -1.95 3.63 -14.04
N SER A 123 -2.41 4.45 -14.98
CA SER A 123 -3.81 4.90 -15.04
C SER A 123 -4.79 3.75 -15.24
N LYS A 124 -4.41 2.75 -16.05
CA LYS A 124 -5.20 1.52 -16.23
C LYS A 124 -5.26 0.69 -14.95
N ALA A 125 -4.11 0.46 -14.30
CA ALA A 125 -4.01 -0.28 -13.05
C ALA A 125 -4.80 0.41 -11.92
N TYR A 126 -4.70 1.74 -11.82
CA TYR A 126 -5.43 2.54 -10.85
C TYR A 126 -6.95 2.42 -11.04
N LYS A 127 -7.42 2.58 -12.29
CA LYS A 127 -8.85 2.43 -12.62
C LYS A 127 -9.36 1.01 -12.33
N GLN A 128 -8.55 -0.01 -12.60
CA GLN A 128 -8.90 -1.40 -12.30
C GLN A 128 -9.00 -1.63 -10.78
N TYR A 129 -8.14 -0.99 -10.01
CA TYR A 129 -8.08 -1.15 -8.55
C TYR A 129 -9.19 -0.40 -7.81
N PHE A 130 -9.43 0.86 -8.17
CA PHE A 130 -10.39 1.75 -7.49
C PHE A 130 -11.73 1.95 -8.22
N ASN A 131 -11.92 1.38 -9.42
CA ASN A 131 -13.04 1.63 -10.33
C ASN A 131 -13.21 3.11 -10.75
N GLN A 132 -12.18 3.92 -10.53
CA GLN A 132 -12.11 5.34 -10.86
C GLN A 132 -10.77 5.67 -11.50
N THR A 133 -10.77 6.63 -12.42
CA THR A 133 -9.50 7.15 -12.96
C THR A 133 -8.80 8.06 -11.94
N PRO A 134 -7.46 8.21 -12.02
CA PRO A 134 -6.73 9.15 -11.17
C PRO A 134 -7.30 10.58 -11.23
N SER A 135 -7.72 11.04 -12.41
CA SER A 135 -8.32 12.36 -12.59
C SER A 135 -9.68 12.50 -11.90
N GLN A 136 -10.50 11.45 -11.93
CA GLN A 136 -11.79 11.43 -11.22
C GLN A 136 -11.58 11.48 -9.71
N THR A 137 -10.68 10.69 -9.17
CA THR A 137 -10.35 10.73 -7.73
C THR A 137 -9.95 12.13 -7.28
N ARG A 138 -9.06 12.79 -8.02
CA ARG A 138 -8.64 14.17 -7.72
C ARG A 138 -9.80 15.15 -7.75
N LYS A 139 -10.62 15.09 -8.78
CA LYS A 139 -11.77 15.99 -8.95
C LYS A 139 -12.78 15.85 -7.81
N GLU A 140 -13.15 14.63 -7.47
CA GLU A 140 -14.08 14.35 -6.38
C GLU A 140 -13.57 14.86 -5.03
N TYR A 141 -12.29 14.59 -4.73
CA TYR A 141 -11.68 15.07 -3.48
C TYR A 141 -11.66 16.60 -3.41
N SER A 142 -11.32 17.27 -4.50
CA SER A 142 -11.32 18.75 -4.56
C SER A 142 -12.73 19.32 -4.36
N GLN A 143 -13.74 18.70 -4.91
CA GLN A 143 -15.15 19.12 -4.73
C GLN A 143 -15.59 18.94 -3.27
N HIS A 144 -15.28 17.81 -2.64
CA HIS A 144 -15.59 17.59 -1.23
C HIS A 144 -14.91 18.59 -0.29
N GLN A 145 -13.69 19.03 -0.60
CA GLN A 145 -12.98 20.04 0.18
C GLN A 145 -13.64 21.44 0.07
N LEU A 146 -14.19 21.79 -1.09
CA LEU A 146 -14.90 23.06 -1.30
C LEU A 146 -16.20 23.09 -0.49
N VAL A 147 -17.01 22.05 -0.57
CA VAL A 147 -18.26 21.95 0.20
C VAL A 147 -18.02 22.03 1.72
N ARG A 148 -16.95 21.42 2.21
CA ARG A 148 -16.58 21.47 3.65
C ARG A 148 -16.18 22.86 4.11
N LYS A 149 -15.60 23.70 3.27
CA LYS A 149 -15.21 25.07 3.57
C LYS A 149 -16.40 26.04 3.56
N GLU A 150 -17.44 25.74 2.82
CA GLU A 150 -18.66 26.56 2.76
C GLU A 150 -19.63 26.28 3.92
N THR A 151 -19.41 25.19 4.67
CA THR A 151 -20.30 24.77 5.80
C THR A 151 -19.71 25.11 7.17
N LEU A 152 -18.56 25.80 7.24
CA LEU A 152 -17.90 26.30 8.47
C LEU A 152 -17.93 27.81 8.52
#